data_4353c8a01bd982b7ee01137e3b58a0c6
#
_entry.id   4353c8a01bd982b7ee01137e3b58a0c6
#
_cell.length_a   1.000
_cell.length_b   1.000
_cell.length_c   1.000
_cell.angle_alpha   90.00
_cell.angle_beta   90.00
_cell.angle_gamma   90.00
#
_symmetry.space_group_name_H-M   'P 1'
#
loop_
_entity.id
_entity.type
_entity.pdbx_description
1 polymer ?
#
loop_
_entity_poly.entity_id
_entity_poly.type
_entity_poly.pdbx_seq_one_letter_code
_entity_poly.pdbx_strand_id
1 'polypeptide(L)'
;WAAQRLIDSHKSTFAFPSFCNGKLIKSNSVSARLNKWLKLRIGDEYVIHSFRHSLRDRLRSVDCPSEVADAIGGWSVKTVGQSYGVGYNLKSLSIWMKRIENKLED
;
A
#
# COMPACT_ATOMS: atom_id res chain seq x y z
N TRP A 1 1.60 4.77 13.04
CA TRP A 1 0.43 5.40 13.66
C TRP A 1 -0.87 4.64 13.36
N ALA A 2 -1.28 4.48 12.09
CA ALA A 2 -2.52 3.78 11.76
C ALA A 2 -2.50 2.29 12.14
N ALA A 3 -1.40 1.59 11.88
CA ALA A 3 -1.24 0.18 12.28
C ALA A 3 -1.29 0.01 13.81
N GLN A 4 -0.66 0.92 14.57
CA GLN A 4 -0.70 0.86 16.04
C GLN A 4 -2.12 1.05 16.57
N ARG A 5 -2.88 2.01 16.01
CA ARG A 5 -4.29 2.20 16.41
C ARG A 5 -5.15 0.97 16.11
N LEU A 6 -4.90 0.29 15.00
CA LEU A 6 -5.58 -0.97 14.70
C LEU A 6 -5.24 -2.06 15.71
N ILE A 7 -3.97 -2.21 16.10
CA ILE A 7 -3.53 -3.17 17.11
C ILE A 7 -4.19 -2.87 18.46
N ASP A 8 -4.14 -1.61 18.90
CA ASP A 8 -4.66 -1.17 20.19
C ASP A 8 -6.18 -1.30 20.30
N SER A 9 -6.91 -1.16 19.19
CA SER A 9 -8.38 -1.28 19.16
C SER A 9 -8.89 -2.71 18.97
N HIS A 10 -8.01 -3.71 18.88
CA HIS A 10 -8.34 -5.00 18.26
C HIS A 10 -8.82 -6.05 19.26
N LYS A 11 -10.06 -6.51 19.04
CA LYS A 11 -10.67 -7.68 19.71
C LYS A 11 -10.91 -8.86 18.74
N SER A 12 -10.34 -8.83 17.53
CA SER A 12 -10.57 -9.80 16.47
C SER A 12 -9.29 -10.23 15.79
N THR A 13 -9.25 -11.43 15.23
CA THR A 13 -8.14 -11.94 14.40
C THR A 13 -7.97 -11.14 13.10
N PHE A 14 -9.01 -10.44 12.65
CA PHE A 14 -8.99 -9.65 11.42
C PHE A 14 -8.91 -8.17 11.69
N ALA A 15 -8.08 -7.44 10.92
CA ALA A 15 -7.94 -6.00 11.01
C ALA A 15 -9.28 -5.24 10.75
N PHE A 16 -10.14 -5.80 9.92
CA PHE A 16 -11.44 -5.23 9.58
C PHE A 16 -12.55 -6.28 9.67
N PRO A 17 -13.01 -6.66 10.87
CA PRO A 17 -13.91 -7.78 11.07
C PRO A 17 -15.27 -7.62 10.39
N SER A 18 -15.75 -6.39 10.19
CA SER A 18 -17.02 -6.10 9.50
C SER A 18 -17.04 -6.53 8.03
N PHE A 19 -15.88 -6.78 7.43
CA PHE A 19 -15.75 -7.26 6.05
C PHE A 19 -15.42 -8.76 5.96
N CYS A 20 -15.47 -9.46 7.08
CA CYS A 20 -15.18 -10.89 7.14
C CYS A 20 -16.46 -11.68 7.34
N ASN A 21 -16.52 -12.87 6.74
CA ASN A 21 -17.56 -13.86 6.99
C ASN A 21 -16.89 -15.14 7.46
N GLY A 22 -16.73 -15.26 8.79
CA GLY A 22 -15.96 -16.35 9.40
C GLY A 22 -14.50 -16.32 8.98
N LYS A 23 -14.09 -17.19 8.05
CA LYS A 23 -12.68 -17.33 7.59
C LYS A 23 -12.37 -16.56 6.30
N LEU A 24 -13.40 -16.01 5.63
CA LEU A 24 -13.25 -15.40 4.30
C LEU A 24 -13.38 -13.88 4.37
N ILE A 25 -12.48 -13.18 3.66
CA ILE A 25 -12.51 -11.73 3.49
C ILE A 25 -13.31 -11.40 2.23
N LYS A 26 -14.32 -10.53 2.34
CA LYS A 26 -15.12 -10.03 1.22
C LYS A 26 -14.43 -8.85 0.55
N SER A 27 -13.33 -9.07 -0.16
CA SER A 27 -12.52 -8.03 -0.79
C SER A 27 -13.32 -7.12 -1.75
N ASN A 28 -14.23 -7.69 -2.54
CA ASN A 28 -15.08 -6.92 -3.45
C ASN A 28 -16.00 -5.93 -2.70
N SER A 29 -16.55 -6.34 -1.56
CA SER A 29 -17.39 -5.46 -0.73
C SER A 29 -16.61 -4.32 -0.11
N VAL A 30 -15.36 -4.59 0.31
CA VAL A 30 -14.44 -3.56 0.82
C VAL A 30 -14.14 -2.55 -0.28
N SER A 31 -13.73 -3.02 -1.44
CA SER A 31 -13.39 -2.17 -2.59
C SER A 31 -14.57 -1.30 -3.02
N ALA A 32 -15.76 -1.89 -3.15
CA ALA A 32 -16.98 -1.15 -3.52
C ALA A 32 -17.31 -0.03 -2.51
N ARG A 33 -17.24 -0.33 -1.22
CA ARG A 33 -17.54 0.64 -0.15
C ARG A 33 -16.53 1.77 -0.10
N LEU A 34 -15.24 1.46 -0.22
CA LEU A 34 -14.17 2.45 -0.21
C LEU A 34 -14.22 3.33 -1.47
N ASN A 35 -14.47 2.76 -2.64
CA ASN A 35 -14.62 3.52 -3.88
C ASN A 35 -15.85 4.44 -3.84
N LYS A 36 -16.97 3.99 -3.29
CA LYS A 36 -18.15 4.85 -3.09
C LYS A 36 -17.84 6.02 -2.16
N TRP A 37 -17.10 5.79 -1.09
CA TRP A 37 -16.68 6.84 -0.17
C TRP A 37 -15.73 7.85 -0.84
N LEU A 38 -14.75 7.38 -1.65
CA LEU A 38 -13.84 8.23 -2.40
C LEU A 38 -14.57 9.14 -3.39
N LYS A 39 -15.49 8.58 -4.17
CA LYS A 39 -16.30 9.33 -5.14
C LYS A 39 -17.05 10.48 -4.49
N LEU A 40 -17.62 10.25 -3.33
CA LEU A 40 -18.36 11.28 -2.59
C LEU A 40 -17.47 12.37 -2.00
N ARG A 41 -16.19 12.12 -1.81
CA ARG A 41 -15.26 13.04 -1.11
C ARG A 41 -14.28 13.74 -2.03
N ILE A 42 -13.87 13.11 -3.10
CA ILE A 42 -12.76 13.57 -3.95
C ILE A 42 -13.21 13.74 -5.39
N GLY A 43 -13.90 12.76 -5.99
CA GLY A 43 -14.37 12.80 -7.36
C GLY A 43 -14.60 11.43 -7.95
N ASP A 44 -15.37 11.37 -9.03
CA ASP A 44 -15.80 10.11 -9.66
C ASP A 44 -14.66 9.36 -10.37
N GLU A 45 -13.61 10.08 -10.76
CA GLU A 45 -12.45 9.55 -11.46
C GLU A 45 -11.48 8.77 -10.56
N TYR A 46 -11.58 8.93 -9.22
CA TYR A 46 -10.66 8.29 -8.28
C TYR A 46 -11.23 7.01 -7.69
N VAL A 47 -10.36 6.01 -7.61
CA VAL A 47 -10.63 4.72 -6.97
C VAL A 47 -9.52 4.38 -5.99
N ILE A 48 -9.76 3.46 -5.07
CA ILE A 48 -8.73 3.02 -4.09
C ILE A 48 -7.43 2.60 -4.78
N HIS A 49 -7.52 1.98 -5.95
CA HIS A 49 -6.35 1.58 -6.73
C HIS A 49 -5.49 2.77 -7.21
N SER A 50 -6.06 3.97 -7.30
CA SER A 50 -5.34 5.19 -7.65
C SER A 50 -4.21 5.52 -6.66
N PHE A 51 -4.37 5.17 -5.38
CA PHE A 51 -3.29 5.31 -4.39
C PHE A 51 -2.07 4.48 -4.73
N ARG A 52 -2.27 3.30 -5.33
CA ARG A 52 -1.18 2.43 -5.76
C ARG A 52 -0.39 3.05 -6.92
N HIS A 53 -1.07 3.67 -7.87
CA HIS A 53 -0.42 4.43 -8.95
C HIS A 53 0.31 5.65 -8.40
N SER A 54 -0.35 6.42 -7.54
CA SER A 54 0.25 7.59 -6.89
C SER A 54 1.54 7.25 -6.12
N LEU A 55 1.56 6.13 -5.38
CA LEU A 55 2.77 5.67 -4.70
C LEU A 55 3.91 5.41 -5.70
N ARG A 56 3.61 4.75 -6.81
CA ARG A 56 4.61 4.45 -7.85
C ARG A 56 5.18 5.73 -8.47
N ASP A 57 4.34 6.70 -8.76
CA ASP A 57 4.77 7.98 -9.33
C ASP A 57 5.61 8.80 -8.35
N ARG A 58 5.24 8.78 -7.06
CA ARG A 58 6.04 9.42 -6.00
C ARG A 58 7.41 8.77 -5.83
N LEU A 59 7.50 7.44 -5.89
CA LEU A 59 8.78 6.74 -5.86
C LEU A 59 9.65 7.11 -7.07
N ARG A 60 9.08 7.23 -8.25
CA ARG A 60 9.77 7.71 -9.45
C ARG A 60 10.25 9.14 -9.29
N SER A 61 9.45 10.01 -8.70
CA SER A 61 9.79 11.42 -8.51
C SER A 61 11.00 11.67 -7.60
N VAL A 62 11.39 10.69 -6.81
CA VAL A 62 12.60 10.71 -5.96
C VAL A 62 13.71 9.80 -6.50
N ASP A 63 13.65 9.44 -7.79
CA ASP A 63 14.61 8.58 -8.48
C ASP A 63 14.82 7.21 -7.82
N CYS A 64 13.75 6.65 -7.26
CA CYS A 64 13.79 5.32 -6.67
C CYS A 64 14.00 4.26 -7.76
N PRO A 65 15.01 3.37 -7.64
CA PRO A 65 15.20 2.28 -8.59
C PRO A 65 13.93 1.42 -8.74
N SER A 66 13.63 1.00 -9.96
CA SER A 66 12.39 0.25 -10.27
C SER A 66 12.23 -1.01 -9.43
N GLU A 67 13.31 -1.75 -9.22
CA GLU A 67 13.31 -2.98 -8.39
C GLU A 67 12.96 -2.70 -6.93
N VAL A 68 13.44 -1.58 -6.38
CA VAL A 68 13.11 -1.15 -5.02
C VAL A 68 11.66 -0.67 -4.94
N ALA A 69 11.21 0.09 -5.93
CA ALA A 69 9.82 0.52 -6.02
C ALA A 69 8.87 -0.68 -6.11
N ASP A 70 9.22 -1.70 -6.90
CA ASP A 70 8.45 -2.93 -7.03
C ASP A 70 8.42 -3.72 -5.71
N ALA A 71 9.52 -3.74 -4.97
CA ALA A 71 9.56 -4.35 -3.64
C ALA A 71 8.68 -3.61 -2.63
N ILE A 72 8.69 -2.26 -2.62
CA ILE A 72 7.85 -1.44 -1.74
C ILE A 72 6.37 -1.64 -2.06
N GLY A 73 6.01 -1.61 -3.35
CA GLY A 73 4.62 -1.71 -3.78
C GLY A 73 4.09 -3.15 -3.89
N GLY A 74 4.94 -4.16 -3.69
CA GLY A 74 4.58 -5.56 -3.91
C GLY A 74 4.22 -5.84 -5.38
N TRP A 75 4.82 -5.11 -6.32
CA TRP A 75 4.69 -5.35 -7.76
C TRP A 75 5.73 -6.39 -8.17
N SER A 76 5.44 -7.64 -7.98
CA SER A 76 6.39 -8.69 -8.37
C SER A 76 6.41 -8.86 -9.89
N VAL A 77 7.48 -8.42 -10.54
CA VAL A 77 7.97 -9.09 -11.74
C VAL A 77 8.96 -10.13 -11.22
N LYS A 78 8.57 -11.41 -11.25
CA LYS A 78 9.50 -12.51 -10.99
C LYS A 78 10.50 -12.59 -12.14
N THR A 79 11.51 -11.76 -12.11
CA THR A 79 12.70 -11.96 -12.94
C THR A 79 13.55 -13.05 -12.27
N VAL A 80 14.15 -13.90 -13.08
CA VAL A 80 15.01 -15.01 -12.61
C VAL A 80 16.10 -14.52 -11.65
N GLY A 81 16.58 -13.26 -11.79
CA GLY A 81 17.54 -12.64 -10.88
C GLY A 81 17.02 -12.32 -9.48
N GLN A 82 15.72 -12.12 -9.30
CA GLN A 82 15.11 -11.83 -7.99
C GLN A 82 14.85 -13.07 -7.14
N SER A 83 14.98 -14.27 -7.71
CA SER A 83 14.91 -15.53 -6.97
C SER A 83 16.20 -15.86 -6.22
N TYR A 84 17.29 -15.18 -6.52
CA TYR A 84 18.60 -15.34 -5.89
C TYR A 84 18.88 -14.16 -4.95
N GLY A 85 18.43 -14.26 -3.69
CA GLY A 85 18.79 -13.29 -2.66
C GLY A 85 17.73 -13.11 -1.59
N VAL A 86 18.14 -12.56 -0.45
CA VAL A 86 17.30 -12.29 0.74
C VAL A 86 16.47 -11.01 0.55
N GLY A 87 16.11 -10.60 -0.64
CA GLY A 87 15.29 -9.41 -0.86
C GLY A 87 15.84 -8.12 -0.21
N TYR A 88 15.13 -7.00 -0.38
CA TYR A 88 15.50 -5.75 0.28
C TYR A 88 15.08 -5.77 1.76
N ASN A 89 16.00 -5.38 2.67
CA ASN A 89 15.64 -5.25 4.08
C ASN A 89 14.78 -3.99 4.31
N LEU A 90 14.00 -4.00 5.39
CA LEU A 90 13.09 -2.90 5.74
C LEU A 90 13.79 -1.55 5.89
N LYS A 91 15.04 -1.54 6.36
CA LYS A 91 15.83 -0.31 6.52
C LYS A 91 16.12 0.34 5.16
N SER A 92 16.50 -0.46 4.16
CA SER A 92 16.73 0.02 2.80
C SER A 92 15.45 0.55 2.14
N LEU A 93 14.32 -0.13 2.33
CA LEU A 93 13.03 0.32 1.81
C LEU A 93 12.55 1.60 2.49
N SER A 94 12.75 1.74 3.79
CA SER A 94 12.33 2.91 4.58
C SER A 94 13.04 4.21 4.16
N ILE A 95 14.26 4.14 3.66
CA ILE A 95 15.00 5.30 3.15
C ILE A 95 14.23 5.96 1.99
N TRP A 96 13.71 5.18 1.07
CA TRP A 96 12.95 5.69 -0.07
C TRP A 96 11.60 6.25 0.33
N MET A 97 10.93 5.63 1.31
CA MET A 97 9.67 6.14 1.85
C MET A 97 9.87 7.50 2.53
N LYS A 98 10.94 7.68 3.29
CA LYS A 98 11.31 8.99 3.88
C LYS A 98 11.61 10.05 2.83
N ARG A 99 12.23 9.71 1.70
CA ARG A 99 12.48 10.66 0.61
C ARG A 99 11.17 11.19 0.00
N ILE A 100 10.16 10.33 -0.12
CA ILE A 100 8.82 10.77 -0.58
C ILE A 100 8.21 11.74 0.43
N GLU A 101 8.30 11.42 1.73
CA GLU A 101 7.76 12.26 2.81
C GLU A 101 8.39 13.65 2.79
N ASN A 102 9.71 13.73 2.77
CA ASN A 102 10.43 15.00 2.73
C ASN A 102 10.08 15.85 1.50
N LYS A 103 9.86 15.22 0.33
CA LYS A 103 9.48 15.96 -0.89
C LYS A 103 8.04 16.50 -0.87
N LEU A 104 7.20 16.03 0.02
CA LEU A 104 5.85 16.55 0.20
C LEU A 104 5.80 17.77 1.11
N GLU A 105 6.85 18.02 1.88
CA GLU A 105 6.97 19.17 2.79
C GLU A 105 7.65 20.38 2.11
N ASP A 106 8.30 20.15 0.97
CA ASP A 106 8.88 21.20 0.11
C ASP A 106 7.83 21.78 -0.86
#